data_16b684a40b0bb2309ad63d87919e69f5
#
_entry.id   16b684a40b0bb2309ad63d87919e69f5
#
_cell.length_a   1.000
_cell.length_b   1.000
_cell.length_c   1.000
_cell.angle_alpha   90.00
_cell.angle_beta   90.00
_cell.angle_gamma   90.00
#
_symmetry.space_group_name_H-M   'P 1'
#
loop_
_entity.id
_entity.type
_entity.pdbx_description
1 polymer ?
#
loop_
_entity_poly.entity_id
_entity_poly.type
_entity_poly.pdbx_seq_one_letter_code
_entity_poly.pdbx_strand_id
1 'polypeptide(L)'
;MSKSNSKETRIWPKGYVPSKEITDHDTRNNLLNSVLTSKIPEKHVNTDLFYVMSTRRSTRKFSSRQVEQWKIDKILAAADTAPTAGNFQGFEIFYVKDPKIKEKLVEAANNQPYVNTPVVLVFCMNPERVKLNFPPEILAKFSIQDATLAAAYSQLVASALGLSSIWIGMIDEEKVKALIGTKLRPSSLLCIGYPEQKRGPKSRRKLKDLIHVV
;
A
#
# COMPACT_ATOMS: atom_id res chain seq x y z
N MET A 1 -1.62 44.34 22.24
CA MET A 1 -1.35 43.65 20.97
C MET A 1 -1.99 42.28 21.03
N SER A 2 -3.17 42.15 20.47
CA SER A 2 -3.99 40.93 20.47
C SER A 2 -3.53 40.04 19.30
N LYS A 3 -3.04 38.81 19.58
CA LYS A 3 -2.80 37.81 18.55
C LYS A 3 -4.15 37.25 18.10
N SER A 4 -4.59 37.65 16.92
CA SER A 4 -5.75 37.05 16.28
C SER A 4 -5.41 35.58 15.91
N ASN A 5 -5.99 34.63 16.65
CA ASN A 5 -6.02 33.23 16.31
C ASN A 5 -7.04 33.05 15.17
N SER A 6 -6.61 33.20 13.93
CA SER A 6 -7.41 32.80 12.77
C SER A 6 -7.52 31.27 12.79
N LYS A 7 -8.61 30.76 13.39
CA LYS A 7 -9.01 29.37 13.14
C LYS A 7 -9.30 29.25 11.65
N GLU A 8 -8.39 28.62 10.90
CA GLU A 8 -8.70 28.17 9.55
C GLU A 8 -9.94 27.26 9.63
N THR A 9 -11.06 27.78 9.19
CA THR A 9 -12.30 27.01 9.02
C THR A 9 -12.08 26.07 7.84
N ARG A 10 -11.60 24.84 8.12
CA ARG A 10 -11.57 23.78 7.09
C ARG A 10 -13.00 23.50 6.65
N ILE A 11 -13.31 23.80 5.40
CA ILE A 11 -14.59 23.47 4.79
C ILE A 11 -14.56 21.98 4.46
N TRP A 12 -15.19 21.18 5.31
CA TRP A 12 -15.36 19.74 5.06
C TRP A 12 -16.55 19.52 4.13
N PRO A 13 -16.52 18.49 3.25
CA PRO A 13 -17.67 18.11 2.45
C PRO A 13 -18.89 17.87 3.35
N LYS A 14 -20.09 18.19 2.84
CA LYS A 14 -21.35 17.96 3.55
C LYS A 14 -21.45 16.46 3.90
N GLY A 15 -21.61 16.12 5.18
CA GLY A 15 -21.65 14.74 5.68
C GLY A 15 -20.33 14.21 6.23
N TYR A 16 -19.24 14.99 6.21
CA TYR A 16 -18.01 14.60 6.87
C TYR A 16 -18.14 14.73 8.39
N VAL A 17 -17.91 13.63 9.10
CA VAL A 17 -17.82 13.61 10.56
C VAL A 17 -16.39 13.19 10.91
N PRO A 18 -15.57 14.09 11.48
CA PRO A 18 -14.23 13.74 11.93
C PRO A 18 -14.31 12.62 12.97
N SER A 19 -13.49 11.58 12.82
CA SER A 19 -13.40 10.52 13.82
C SER A 19 -12.88 11.08 15.15
N LYS A 20 -13.60 10.80 16.24
CA LYS A 20 -13.16 11.12 17.61
C LYS A 20 -12.05 10.20 18.11
N GLU A 21 -11.80 9.09 17.41
CA GLU A 21 -10.82 8.08 17.81
C GLU A 21 -9.36 8.44 17.48
N ILE A 22 -9.14 9.54 16.76
CA ILE A 22 -7.79 9.99 16.38
C ILE A 22 -7.35 11.12 17.32
N THR A 23 -7.45 10.92 18.61
CA THR A 23 -7.01 11.93 19.59
C THR A 23 -5.56 11.78 20.03
N ASP A 24 -4.88 10.69 19.69
CA ASP A 24 -3.46 10.48 19.98
C ASP A 24 -2.61 10.43 18.69
N HIS A 25 -2.73 11.49 17.89
CA HIS A 25 -1.95 11.66 16.66
C HIS A 25 -0.44 11.68 16.92
N ASP A 26 -0.01 12.22 18.04
CA ASP A 26 1.40 12.43 18.32
C ASP A 26 2.11 11.10 18.60
N THR A 27 1.52 10.22 19.42
CA THR A 27 2.12 8.91 19.73
C THR A 27 2.16 8.01 18.49
N ARG A 28 1.09 7.97 17.69
CA ARG A 28 1.03 7.18 16.46
C ARG A 28 2.02 7.68 15.42
N ASN A 29 2.04 8.99 15.16
CA ASN A 29 2.98 9.60 14.23
C ASN A 29 4.44 9.38 14.67
N ASN A 30 4.71 9.43 15.97
CA ASN A 30 6.04 9.15 16.52
C ASN A 30 6.46 7.70 16.30
N LEU A 31 5.58 6.70 16.48
CA LEU A 31 5.86 5.29 16.20
C LEU A 31 6.14 5.05 14.71
N LEU A 32 5.27 5.54 13.82
CA LEU A 32 5.47 5.41 12.37
C LEU A 32 6.75 6.08 11.92
N ASN A 33 7.00 7.31 12.36
CA ASN A 33 8.21 8.03 12.05
C ASN A 33 9.45 7.30 12.58
N SER A 34 9.41 6.72 13.79
CA SER A 34 10.53 5.98 14.35
C SER A 34 10.86 4.74 13.50
N VAL A 35 9.86 4.03 12.98
CA VAL A 35 10.07 2.87 12.08
C VAL A 35 10.62 3.32 10.73
N LEU A 36 10.03 4.35 10.11
CA LEU A 36 10.44 4.82 8.78
C LEU A 36 11.84 5.46 8.80
N THR A 37 12.15 6.23 9.85
CA THR A 37 13.44 6.95 10.00
C THR A 37 14.51 6.14 10.71
N SER A 38 14.19 4.96 11.27
CA SER A 38 15.18 4.09 11.91
C SER A 38 16.34 3.80 10.96
N LYS A 39 17.57 3.68 11.52
CA LYS A 39 18.80 3.46 10.76
C LYS A 39 18.65 2.28 9.79
N ILE A 40 19.00 2.51 8.54
CA ILE A 40 18.98 1.49 7.50
C ILE A 40 20.36 0.83 7.47
N PRO A 41 20.47 -0.48 7.76
CA PRO A 41 21.77 -1.14 7.95
C PRO A 41 22.52 -1.46 6.65
N GLU A 42 21.86 -1.36 5.47
CA GLU A 42 22.45 -1.83 4.22
C GLU A 42 22.90 -0.70 3.28
N LYS A 43 24.09 -0.86 2.67
CA LYS A 43 24.69 0.06 1.68
C LYS A 43 23.89 0.13 0.34
N HIS A 44 22.97 -0.78 0.09
CA HIS A 44 22.26 -0.89 -1.19
C HIS A 44 20.87 -0.25 -1.20
N VAL A 45 20.53 0.47 -0.15
CA VAL A 45 19.26 1.19 -0.05
C VAL A 45 19.40 2.56 -0.70
N ASN A 46 18.47 2.90 -1.59
CA ASN A 46 18.42 4.22 -2.18
C ASN A 46 17.15 4.94 -1.70
N THR A 47 17.33 6.01 -0.95
CA THR A 47 16.25 6.83 -0.40
C THR A 47 15.89 8.02 -1.29
N ASP A 48 16.58 8.22 -2.43
CA ASP A 48 16.21 9.23 -3.40
C ASP A 48 14.88 8.86 -4.08
N LEU A 49 13.87 9.66 -3.84
CA LEU A 49 12.52 9.40 -4.33
C LEU A 49 12.44 9.37 -5.86
N PHE A 50 13.11 10.30 -6.55
CA PHE A 50 13.06 10.37 -8.02
C PHE A 50 13.77 9.18 -8.64
N TYR A 51 14.88 8.75 -8.07
CA TYR A 51 15.57 7.53 -8.49
C TYR A 51 14.69 6.30 -8.29
N VAL A 52 14.07 6.14 -7.12
CA VAL A 52 13.17 5.03 -6.82
C VAL A 52 12.00 4.98 -7.80
N MET A 53 11.33 6.10 -8.05
CA MET A 53 10.22 6.19 -8.98
C MET A 53 10.65 5.87 -10.42
N SER A 54 11.82 6.33 -10.85
CA SER A 54 12.34 6.10 -12.21
C SER A 54 12.78 4.66 -12.44
N THR A 55 13.25 3.96 -11.41
CA THR A 55 13.84 2.61 -11.51
C THR A 55 12.90 1.49 -11.08
N ARG A 56 11.85 1.77 -10.29
CA ARG A 56 10.87 0.75 -9.88
C ARG A 56 10.24 0.05 -11.08
N ARG A 57 10.22 -1.29 -11.01
CA ARG A 57 9.64 -2.16 -12.07
C ARG A 57 8.80 -3.27 -11.44
N SER A 58 7.76 -3.68 -12.16
CA SER A 58 7.03 -4.91 -11.84
C SER A 58 7.89 -6.13 -12.17
N THR A 59 8.20 -6.92 -11.18
CA THR A 59 9.07 -8.12 -11.27
C THR A 59 8.23 -9.37 -11.10
N ARG A 60 8.52 -10.40 -11.90
CA ARG A 60 7.81 -11.68 -11.92
C ARG A 60 8.72 -12.89 -11.67
N LYS A 61 9.99 -12.64 -11.35
CA LYS A 61 10.95 -13.66 -10.95
C LYS A 61 11.67 -13.19 -9.70
N PHE A 62 11.46 -13.92 -8.64
CA PHE A 62 12.00 -13.62 -7.32
C PHE A 62 12.88 -14.77 -6.87
N SER A 63 13.98 -14.45 -6.19
CA SER A 63 14.79 -15.45 -5.53
C SER A 63 14.08 -15.97 -4.26
N SER A 64 14.50 -17.15 -3.81
CA SER A 64 14.02 -17.74 -2.55
C SER A 64 14.56 -17.06 -1.30
N ARG A 65 15.46 -16.07 -1.44
CA ARG A 65 16.04 -15.32 -0.31
C ARG A 65 14.92 -14.69 0.50
N GLN A 66 14.91 -14.94 1.81
CA GLN A 66 13.96 -14.33 2.73
C GLN A 66 14.21 -12.83 2.85
N VAL A 67 13.13 -12.08 3.01
CA VAL A 67 13.20 -10.64 3.26
C VAL A 67 13.33 -10.42 4.77
N GLU A 68 14.27 -9.58 5.14
CA GLU A 68 14.55 -9.22 6.52
C GLU A 68 13.33 -8.53 7.16
N GLN A 69 13.01 -8.88 8.41
CA GLN A 69 11.81 -8.39 9.09
C GLN A 69 11.76 -6.86 9.15
N TRP A 70 12.89 -6.19 9.40
CA TRP A 70 12.94 -4.75 9.46
C TRP A 70 12.55 -4.06 8.12
N LYS A 71 12.80 -4.74 6.97
CA LYS A 71 12.33 -4.25 5.66
C LYS A 71 10.81 -4.38 5.54
N ILE A 72 10.27 -5.50 5.99
CA ILE A 72 8.83 -5.75 6.02
C ILE A 72 8.14 -4.70 6.88
N ASP A 73 8.68 -4.41 8.07
CA ASP A 73 8.13 -3.43 8.99
C ASP A 73 8.09 -2.02 8.36
N LYS A 74 9.17 -1.62 7.64
CA LYS A 74 9.18 -0.34 6.91
C LYS A 74 8.16 -0.31 5.77
N ILE A 75 7.98 -1.41 5.05
CA ILE A 75 7.01 -1.51 3.96
C ILE A 75 5.57 -1.38 4.50
N LEU A 76 5.27 -2.03 5.63
CA LEU A 76 3.97 -1.95 6.28
C LEU A 76 3.72 -0.55 6.87
N ALA A 77 4.74 0.04 7.52
CA ALA A 77 4.65 1.41 8.02
C ALA A 77 4.41 2.43 6.89
N ALA A 78 5.02 2.24 5.72
CA ALA A 78 4.80 3.09 4.56
C ALA A 78 3.35 3.02 4.05
N ALA A 79 2.71 1.86 4.09
CA ALA A 79 1.31 1.72 3.71
C ALA A 79 0.40 2.62 4.56
N ASP A 80 0.68 2.73 5.86
CA ASP A 80 -0.11 3.54 6.79
C ASP A 80 0.09 5.07 6.61
N THR A 81 1.16 5.48 5.92
CA THR A 81 1.40 6.89 5.58
C THR A 81 0.74 7.34 4.28
N ALA A 82 0.12 6.44 3.54
CA ALA A 82 -0.59 6.81 2.32
C ALA A 82 -1.77 7.74 2.63
N PRO A 83 -2.05 8.73 1.78
CA PRO A 83 -3.22 9.57 1.97
C PRO A 83 -4.50 8.74 1.82
N THR A 84 -5.48 8.99 2.68
CA THR A 84 -6.76 8.27 2.68
C THR A 84 -7.93 9.24 2.82
N ALA A 85 -9.11 8.83 2.39
CA ALA A 85 -10.32 9.63 2.48
C ALA A 85 -10.60 10.00 3.95
N GLY A 86 -10.60 11.30 4.24
CA GLY A 86 -10.82 11.81 5.60
C GLY A 86 -9.82 11.33 6.65
N ASN A 87 -8.69 10.77 6.23
CA ASN A 87 -7.69 10.13 7.10
C ASN A 87 -8.24 8.92 7.90
N PHE A 88 -9.19 8.16 7.32
CA PHE A 88 -9.83 7.01 7.98
C PHE A 88 -9.10 5.70 7.77
N GLN A 89 -8.11 5.61 6.87
CA GLN A 89 -7.43 4.37 6.52
C GLN A 89 -8.43 3.25 6.23
N GLY A 90 -9.29 3.46 5.21
CA GLY A 90 -10.40 2.55 4.83
C GLY A 90 -9.92 1.23 4.23
N PHE A 91 -8.85 0.64 4.73
CA PHE A 91 -8.28 -0.61 4.24
C PHE A 91 -7.70 -1.46 5.38
N GLU A 92 -7.48 -2.75 5.07
CA GLU A 92 -6.74 -3.67 5.93
C GLU A 92 -5.66 -4.39 5.11
N ILE A 93 -4.57 -4.80 5.76
CA ILE A 93 -3.46 -5.53 5.14
C ILE A 93 -3.33 -6.89 5.82
N PHE A 94 -3.44 -7.96 5.02
CA PHE A 94 -3.18 -9.32 5.47
C PHE A 94 -1.81 -9.75 4.99
N TYR A 95 -0.88 -10.00 5.92
CA TYR A 95 0.42 -10.56 5.61
C TYR A 95 0.35 -12.08 5.62
N VAL A 96 0.42 -12.68 4.44
CA VAL A 96 0.33 -14.15 4.28
C VAL A 96 1.72 -14.75 4.49
N LYS A 97 1.87 -15.46 5.62
CA LYS A 97 3.12 -16.16 5.97
C LYS A 97 3.10 -17.64 5.61
N ASP A 98 1.94 -18.30 5.73
CA ASP A 98 1.78 -19.73 5.48
C ASP A 98 2.07 -20.09 4.01
N PRO A 99 3.07 -20.97 3.74
CA PRO A 99 3.39 -21.40 2.38
C PRO A 99 2.23 -22.07 1.66
N LYS A 100 1.40 -22.85 2.36
CA LYS A 100 0.25 -23.54 1.78
C LYS A 100 -0.82 -22.56 1.31
N ILE A 101 -1.01 -21.45 2.04
CA ILE A 101 -1.92 -20.38 1.62
C ILE A 101 -1.34 -19.66 0.40
N LYS A 102 -0.02 -19.38 0.37
CA LYS A 102 0.63 -18.76 -0.80
C LYS A 102 0.49 -19.58 -2.07
N GLU A 103 0.65 -20.91 -1.97
CA GLU A 103 0.43 -21.83 -3.09
C GLU A 103 -0.99 -21.75 -3.64
N LYS A 104 -2.00 -21.76 -2.77
CA LYS A 104 -3.41 -21.62 -3.17
C LYS A 104 -3.73 -20.23 -3.72
N LEU A 105 -3.06 -19.18 -3.25
CA LEU A 105 -3.19 -17.84 -3.82
C LEU A 105 -2.70 -17.75 -5.26
N VAL A 106 -1.78 -18.63 -5.70
CA VAL A 106 -1.39 -18.72 -7.12
C VAL A 106 -2.60 -19.01 -8.00
N GLU A 107 -3.44 -19.99 -7.63
CA GLU A 107 -4.67 -20.31 -8.35
C GLU A 107 -5.67 -19.15 -8.30
N ALA A 108 -5.89 -18.56 -7.12
CA ALA A 108 -6.77 -17.42 -6.95
C ALA A 108 -6.32 -16.17 -7.73
N ALA A 109 -5.05 -16.11 -8.11
CA ALA A 109 -4.47 -15.04 -8.94
C ALA A 109 -4.24 -15.50 -10.39
N ASN A 110 -5.17 -16.24 -10.99
CA ASN A 110 -5.11 -16.74 -12.38
C ASN A 110 -3.83 -17.55 -12.69
N ASN A 111 -3.44 -18.42 -11.80
CA ASN A 111 -2.27 -19.29 -11.93
C ASN A 111 -0.95 -18.53 -12.17
N GLN A 112 -0.80 -17.36 -11.55
CA GLN A 112 0.42 -16.56 -11.65
C GLN A 112 1.48 -17.05 -10.65
N PRO A 113 2.51 -17.82 -11.06
CA PRO A 113 3.42 -18.53 -10.15
C PRO A 113 4.25 -17.58 -9.26
N TYR A 114 4.44 -16.34 -9.68
CA TYR A 114 5.16 -15.32 -8.94
C TYR A 114 4.38 -14.76 -7.72
N VAL A 115 3.17 -15.25 -7.48
CA VAL A 115 2.46 -15.00 -6.21
C VAL A 115 3.10 -15.77 -5.06
N ASN A 116 3.65 -16.97 -5.32
CA ASN A 116 4.41 -17.71 -4.31
C ASN A 116 5.83 -17.10 -4.15
N THR A 117 5.90 -16.01 -3.43
CA THR A 117 7.13 -15.22 -3.19
C THR A 117 7.34 -15.01 -1.67
N PRO A 118 8.55 -14.62 -1.21
CA PRO A 118 8.85 -14.49 0.21
C PRO A 118 7.84 -13.66 1.00
N VAL A 119 7.40 -12.51 0.45
CA VAL A 119 6.41 -11.64 1.10
C VAL A 119 5.19 -11.46 0.21
N VAL A 120 4.01 -11.81 0.73
CA VAL A 120 2.72 -11.60 0.08
C VAL A 120 1.82 -10.79 1.01
N LEU A 121 1.42 -9.61 0.56
CA LEU A 121 0.47 -8.75 1.26
C LEU A 121 -0.83 -8.71 0.45
N VAL A 122 -1.96 -8.93 1.12
CA VAL A 122 -3.30 -8.77 0.54
C VAL A 122 -3.87 -7.47 1.07
N PHE A 123 -4.18 -6.55 0.19
CA PHE A 123 -4.85 -5.30 0.54
C PHE A 123 -6.35 -5.47 0.35
N CYS A 124 -7.11 -5.28 1.42
CA CYS A 124 -8.56 -5.39 1.42
C CYS A 124 -9.21 -4.04 1.66
N MET A 125 -10.35 -3.82 1.02
CA MET A 125 -11.22 -2.69 1.30
C MET A 125 -11.88 -2.87 2.66
N ASN A 126 -11.94 -1.80 3.45
CA ASN A 126 -12.73 -1.75 4.67
C ASN A 126 -13.54 -0.44 4.73
N PRO A 127 -14.65 -0.35 3.95
CA PRO A 127 -15.46 0.87 3.88
C PRO A 127 -16.12 1.23 5.22
N GLU A 128 -16.28 0.28 6.14
CA GLU A 128 -16.86 0.53 7.48
C GLU A 128 -15.97 1.43 8.34
N ARG A 129 -14.66 1.50 8.03
CA ARG A 129 -13.75 2.44 8.70
C ARG A 129 -13.94 3.88 8.25
N VAL A 130 -14.50 4.08 7.05
CA VAL A 130 -14.68 5.41 6.47
C VAL A 130 -15.94 6.06 7.06
N LYS A 131 -15.78 6.83 8.12
CA LYS A 131 -16.90 7.46 8.88
C LYS A 131 -17.38 8.74 8.21
N LEU A 132 -17.71 8.65 6.91
CA LEU A 132 -18.29 9.73 6.13
C LEU A 132 -19.78 9.40 5.84
N ASN A 133 -20.63 10.41 5.84
CA ASN A 133 -22.05 10.23 5.52
C ASN A 133 -22.25 10.27 3.99
N PHE A 134 -21.85 9.16 3.33
CA PHE A 134 -22.03 8.95 1.90
C PHE A 134 -22.71 7.59 1.64
N PRO A 135 -23.33 7.42 0.45
CA PRO A 135 -23.84 6.11 0.02
C PRO A 135 -22.75 5.03 0.03
N PRO A 136 -23.12 3.75 0.26
CA PRO A 136 -22.16 2.64 0.36
C PRO A 136 -21.21 2.50 -0.82
N GLU A 137 -21.68 2.77 -2.05
CA GLU A 137 -20.88 2.75 -3.27
C GLU A 137 -19.77 3.81 -3.28
N ILE A 138 -20.01 4.97 -2.68
CA ILE A 138 -19.01 6.04 -2.54
C ILE A 138 -17.98 5.67 -1.47
N LEU A 139 -18.43 5.09 -0.35
CA LEU A 139 -17.54 4.59 0.71
C LEU A 139 -16.66 3.45 0.16
N ALA A 140 -17.22 2.54 -0.63
CA ALA A 140 -16.46 1.49 -1.30
C ALA A 140 -15.44 2.06 -2.28
N LYS A 141 -15.78 3.11 -3.05
CA LYS A 141 -14.85 3.83 -3.95
C LYS A 141 -13.68 4.44 -3.17
N PHE A 142 -13.94 5.10 -2.06
CA PHE A 142 -12.87 5.65 -1.21
C PHE A 142 -11.97 4.53 -0.67
N SER A 143 -12.57 3.46 -0.17
CA SER A 143 -11.85 2.34 0.43
C SER A 143 -10.93 1.62 -0.57
N ILE A 144 -11.36 1.43 -1.83
CA ILE A 144 -10.48 0.85 -2.86
C ILE A 144 -9.34 1.79 -3.25
N GLN A 145 -9.59 3.10 -3.28
CA GLN A 145 -8.55 4.10 -3.53
C GLN A 145 -7.52 4.10 -2.40
N ASP A 146 -7.98 4.09 -1.14
CA ASP A 146 -7.12 4.02 0.04
C ASP A 146 -6.22 2.76 -0.01
N ALA A 147 -6.80 1.58 -0.24
CA ALA A 147 -6.07 0.32 -0.36
C ALA A 147 -5.05 0.35 -1.51
N THR A 148 -5.40 0.97 -2.64
CA THR A 148 -4.51 1.10 -3.81
C THR A 148 -3.33 2.03 -3.51
N LEU A 149 -3.57 3.16 -2.86
CA LEU A 149 -2.52 4.10 -2.47
C LEU A 149 -1.58 3.47 -1.43
N ALA A 150 -2.12 2.77 -0.43
CA ALA A 150 -1.33 2.05 0.55
C ALA A 150 -0.40 1.01 -0.11
N ALA A 151 -0.91 0.24 -1.08
CA ALA A 151 -0.12 -0.71 -1.85
C ALA A 151 0.97 -0.01 -2.70
N ALA A 152 0.66 1.16 -3.29
CA ALA A 152 1.62 1.94 -4.06
C ALA A 152 2.77 2.48 -3.20
N TYR A 153 2.48 2.99 -2.01
CA TYR A 153 3.50 3.44 -1.05
C TYR A 153 4.39 2.29 -0.60
N SER A 154 3.78 1.13 -0.29
CA SER A 154 4.52 -0.12 0.00
C SER A 154 5.47 -0.52 -1.14
N GLN A 155 5.04 -0.38 -2.40
CA GLN A 155 5.89 -0.66 -3.57
C GLN A 155 7.10 0.25 -3.67
N LEU A 156 6.91 1.55 -3.42
CA LEU A 156 8.00 2.52 -3.47
C LEU A 156 9.05 2.21 -2.40
N VAL A 157 8.61 1.96 -1.16
CA VAL A 157 9.52 1.62 -0.07
C VAL A 157 10.20 0.27 -0.31
N ALA A 158 9.51 -0.76 -0.79
CA ALA A 158 10.15 -2.01 -1.18
C ALA A 158 11.28 -1.78 -2.20
N SER A 159 11.04 -0.92 -3.21
CA SER A 159 12.05 -0.57 -4.21
C SER A 159 13.23 0.20 -3.61
N ALA A 160 12.97 1.15 -2.72
CA ALA A 160 14.00 1.90 -1.98
C ALA A 160 14.90 0.98 -1.15
N LEU A 161 14.32 -0.09 -0.59
CA LEU A 161 15.01 -1.10 0.22
C LEU A 161 15.75 -2.17 -0.61
N GLY A 162 15.87 -1.99 -1.93
CA GLY A 162 16.57 -2.91 -2.83
C GLY A 162 15.77 -4.16 -3.18
N LEU A 163 14.49 -4.19 -2.84
CA LEU A 163 13.57 -5.26 -3.22
C LEU A 163 12.88 -4.94 -4.54
N SER A 164 12.19 -5.92 -5.08
CA SER A 164 11.27 -5.75 -6.19
C SER A 164 9.89 -6.22 -5.80
N SER A 165 8.89 -5.74 -6.52
CA SER A 165 7.50 -6.10 -6.26
C SER A 165 6.69 -6.23 -7.54
N ILE A 166 5.54 -6.86 -7.42
CA ILE A 166 4.46 -6.81 -8.41
C ILE A 166 3.14 -6.62 -7.70
N TRP A 167 2.35 -5.69 -8.21
CA TRP A 167 0.96 -5.47 -7.82
C TRP A 167 0.04 -6.25 -8.75
N ILE A 168 -0.91 -7.00 -8.20
CA ILE A 168 -1.82 -7.87 -8.91
C ILE A 168 -3.24 -7.51 -8.51
N GLY A 169 -4.03 -7.01 -9.46
CA GLY A 169 -5.44 -6.67 -9.26
C GLY A 169 -6.41 -7.69 -9.89
N MET A 170 -5.90 -8.59 -10.77
CA MET A 170 -6.74 -9.62 -11.37
C MET A 170 -6.68 -10.87 -10.50
N ILE A 171 -7.65 -11.03 -9.62
CA ILE A 171 -7.76 -12.08 -8.62
C ILE A 171 -9.21 -12.57 -8.52
N ASP A 172 -9.39 -13.81 -8.12
CA ASP A 172 -10.66 -14.36 -7.67
C ASP A 172 -10.89 -13.90 -6.21
N GLU A 173 -11.68 -12.85 -6.05
CA GLU A 173 -11.89 -12.21 -4.75
C GLU A 173 -12.46 -13.18 -3.71
N GLU A 174 -13.40 -14.06 -4.10
CA GLU A 174 -14.04 -15.01 -3.17
C GLU A 174 -13.06 -16.07 -2.70
N LYS A 175 -12.23 -16.61 -3.60
CA LYS A 175 -11.17 -17.54 -3.20
C LYS A 175 -10.16 -16.87 -2.28
N VAL A 176 -9.72 -15.65 -2.59
CA VAL A 176 -8.79 -14.92 -1.73
C VAL A 176 -9.38 -14.70 -0.35
N LYS A 177 -10.64 -14.23 -0.24
CA LYS A 177 -11.35 -14.06 1.05
C LYS A 177 -11.35 -15.34 1.88
N ALA A 178 -11.72 -16.46 1.24
CA ALA A 178 -11.76 -17.75 1.92
C ALA A 178 -10.36 -18.17 2.42
N LEU A 179 -9.32 -17.97 1.61
CA LEU A 179 -7.95 -18.35 1.95
C LEU A 179 -7.36 -17.55 3.12
N ILE A 180 -7.64 -16.25 3.19
CA ILE A 180 -7.13 -15.40 4.27
C ILE A 180 -8.09 -15.25 5.45
N GLY A 181 -9.26 -15.89 5.39
CA GLY A 181 -10.21 -15.94 6.50
C GLY A 181 -10.90 -14.60 6.78
N THR A 182 -11.27 -13.83 5.75
CA THR A 182 -11.89 -12.51 5.93
C THR A 182 -13.21 -12.37 5.17
N LYS A 183 -14.07 -11.47 5.63
CA LYS A 183 -15.25 -11.00 4.88
C LYS A 183 -14.97 -9.76 4.04
N LEU A 184 -13.83 -9.11 4.26
CA LEU A 184 -13.45 -7.89 3.54
C LEU A 184 -13.13 -8.23 2.09
N ARG A 185 -13.49 -7.32 1.20
CA ARG A 185 -13.24 -7.46 -0.23
C ARG A 185 -11.77 -7.20 -0.55
N PRO A 186 -11.00 -8.16 -1.09
CA PRO A 186 -9.63 -7.92 -1.53
C PRO A 186 -9.61 -6.98 -2.73
N SER A 187 -8.73 -5.99 -2.73
CA SER A 187 -8.50 -5.11 -3.87
C SER A 187 -7.29 -5.56 -4.70
N SER A 188 -6.28 -6.12 -4.05
CA SER A 188 -5.05 -6.52 -4.73
C SER A 188 -4.14 -7.38 -3.86
N LEU A 189 -3.23 -8.10 -4.53
CA LEU A 189 -2.06 -8.71 -3.91
C LEU A 189 -0.82 -7.86 -4.23
N LEU A 190 0.06 -7.68 -3.25
CA LEU A 190 1.39 -7.14 -3.43
C LEU A 190 2.43 -8.21 -3.08
N CYS A 191 3.11 -8.72 -4.09
CA CYS A 191 4.14 -9.74 -3.96
C CYS A 191 5.50 -9.06 -3.97
N ILE A 192 6.36 -9.37 -2.98
CA ILE A 192 7.62 -8.67 -2.74
C ILE A 192 8.72 -9.69 -2.45
N GLY A 193 9.90 -9.42 -2.99
CA GLY A 193 11.10 -10.25 -2.77
C GLY A 193 12.34 -9.67 -3.43
N TYR A 194 13.44 -10.36 -3.30
CA TYR A 194 14.65 -10.04 -4.04
C TYR A 194 14.50 -10.47 -5.49
N PRO A 195 14.75 -9.59 -6.49
CA PRO A 195 14.66 -9.99 -7.89
C PRO A 195 15.79 -10.93 -8.27
N GLU A 196 15.51 -11.97 -9.07
CA GLU A 196 16.57 -12.78 -9.70
C GLU A 196 17.36 -11.96 -10.71
N GLN A 197 16.68 -11.05 -11.41
CA GLN A 197 17.28 -10.17 -12.40
C GLN A 197 16.66 -8.77 -12.34
N LYS A 198 17.49 -7.76 -12.41
CA LYS A 198 17.02 -6.36 -12.57
C LYS A 198 16.43 -6.18 -13.96
N ARG A 199 15.26 -5.60 -14.05
CA ARG A 199 14.59 -5.28 -15.32
C ARG A 199 14.93 -3.88 -15.78
N GLY A 200 15.24 -3.74 -17.04
CA GLY A 200 15.43 -2.44 -17.69
C GLY A 200 14.14 -1.60 -17.78
N PRO A 201 14.27 -0.34 -18.19
CA PRO A 201 13.12 0.55 -18.38
C PRO A 201 12.19 0.01 -19.47
N LYS A 202 10.89 0.26 -19.30
CA LYS A 202 9.88 0.01 -20.34
C LYS A 202 9.40 1.32 -20.91
N SER A 203 9.02 1.31 -22.19
CA SER A 203 8.39 2.45 -22.85
C SER A 203 7.13 2.90 -22.10
N ARG A 204 6.89 4.19 -22.12
CA ARG A 204 5.69 4.84 -21.58
C ARG A 204 5.06 5.67 -22.68
N ARG A 205 3.76 5.95 -22.55
CA ARG A 205 3.11 6.98 -23.37
C ARG A 205 3.87 8.30 -23.19
N LYS A 206 3.86 9.12 -24.25
CA LYS A 206 4.43 10.47 -24.15
C LYS A 206 3.63 11.27 -23.13
N LEU A 207 4.31 12.06 -22.30
CA LEU A 207 3.66 12.83 -21.24
C LEU A 207 2.59 13.79 -21.81
N LYS A 208 2.87 14.40 -22.97
CA LYS A 208 1.93 15.28 -23.68
C LYS A 208 0.61 14.61 -24.09
N ASP A 209 0.61 13.26 -24.23
CA ASP A 209 -0.60 12.50 -24.59
C ASP A 209 -1.45 12.13 -23.35
N LEU A 210 -0.95 12.48 -22.16
CA LEU A 210 -1.60 12.23 -20.86
C LEU A 210 -2.16 13.50 -20.24
N ILE A 211 -1.60 14.65 -20.60
CA ILE A 211 -1.92 15.94 -19.97
C ILE A 211 -2.82 16.71 -20.93
N HIS A 212 -3.94 17.16 -20.43
CA HIS A 212 -4.86 18.06 -21.09
C HIS A 212 -4.95 19.33 -20.26
N VAL A 213 -4.63 20.46 -20.90
CA VAL A 213 -4.79 21.78 -20.29
C VAL A 213 -6.18 22.31 -20.68
N VAL A 214 -6.98 22.68 -19.70
CA VAL A 214 -8.34 23.20 -19.84
C VAL A 214 -8.45 24.59 -19.23
#